data_a6ed4a7aee26f157b4bf6611fe81967b
#
_entry.id   a6ed4a7aee26f157b4bf6611fe81967b
#
_cell.length_a   1.000
_cell.length_b   1.000
_cell.length_c   1.000
_cell.angle_alpha   90.00
_cell.angle_beta   90.00
_cell.angle_gamma   90.00
#
_symmetry.space_group_name_H-M   'P 1'
#
loop_
_entity.id
_entity.type
_entity.pdbx_description
1 polymer ?
#
loop_
_entity_poly.entity_id
_entity_poly.type
_entity_poly.pdbx_seq_one_letter_code
_entity_poly.pdbx_strand_id
1 'polypeptide(L)'
;MSTKPVLPDLLALFTPLFDQCTPDEQRILLAVLERLAAEHYRRWAEGLSDPAQKRDFLAAAAREEHIAAVLEGLGPRAEHLARTVWQRFPHLRTLYADAIQPLSREEQWKVQSIGEHGGAELLRSFAAAEVNPDGRAKLLVCAAEDEENAQLLAEVLKTMGAQ
;
A
#
# COMPACT_ATOMS: atom_id res chain seq x y z
N MET A 1 9.48 32.64 7.20
CA MET A 1 8.53 31.62 7.67
C MET A 1 8.69 30.40 6.76
N SER A 2 9.28 29.33 7.25
CA SER A 2 9.41 28.08 6.49
C SER A 2 8.03 27.42 6.47
N THR A 3 7.35 27.47 5.34
CA THR A 3 6.12 26.69 5.14
C THR A 3 6.51 25.21 5.14
N LYS A 4 6.05 24.48 6.15
CA LYS A 4 6.22 23.04 6.19
C LYS A 4 5.67 22.45 4.88
N PRO A 5 6.41 21.65 4.13
CA PRO A 5 5.89 21.08 2.88
C PRO A 5 4.62 20.28 3.18
N VAL A 6 3.61 20.49 2.36
CA VAL A 6 2.39 19.66 2.42
C VAL A 6 2.77 18.27 1.94
N LEU A 7 2.61 17.27 2.80
CA LEU A 7 2.90 15.87 2.42
C LEU A 7 1.87 15.39 1.38
N PRO A 8 2.29 14.60 0.39
CA PRO A 8 1.37 14.02 -0.58
C PRO A 8 0.39 13.07 0.12
N ASP A 9 -0.84 13.05 -0.35
CA ASP A 9 -1.87 12.09 0.04
C ASP A 9 -1.95 11.02 -1.05
N LEU A 10 -1.47 9.80 -0.75
CA LEU A 10 -1.46 8.69 -1.71
C LEU A 10 -2.87 8.29 -2.12
N LEU A 11 -3.85 8.34 -1.20
CA LEU A 11 -5.22 8.02 -1.55
C LEU A 11 -5.78 9.03 -2.56
N ALA A 12 -5.59 10.32 -2.32
CA ALA A 12 -6.00 11.37 -3.27
C ALA A 12 -5.27 11.24 -4.62
N LEU A 13 -4.00 10.83 -4.60
CA LEU A 13 -3.20 10.61 -5.81
C LEU A 13 -3.76 9.47 -6.68
N PHE A 14 -4.20 8.38 -6.06
CA PHE A 14 -4.64 7.18 -6.78
C PHE A 14 -6.16 7.12 -7.02
N THR A 15 -6.99 7.84 -6.26
CA THR A 15 -8.44 7.86 -6.44
C THR A 15 -8.88 8.08 -7.90
N PRO A 16 -8.33 9.04 -8.67
CA PRO A 16 -8.71 9.22 -10.07
C PRO A 16 -8.41 8.02 -10.97
N LEU A 17 -7.46 7.16 -10.59
CA LEU A 17 -7.16 5.95 -11.32
C LEU A 17 -8.20 4.86 -11.02
N PHE A 18 -8.60 4.71 -9.75
CA PHE A 18 -9.68 3.82 -9.36
C PHE A 18 -11.00 4.18 -10.02
N ASP A 19 -11.30 5.46 -10.16
CA ASP A 19 -12.54 5.94 -10.81
C ASP A 19 -12.63 5.56 -12.31
N GLN A 20 -11.50 5.28 -12.95
CA GLN A 20 -11.41 4.82 -14.34
C GLN A 20 -11.51 3.29 -14.49
N CYS A 21 -11.61 2.55 -13.40
CA CYS A 21 -11.55 1.10 -13.36
C CYS A 21 -12.93 0.49 -13.06
N THR A 22 -13.20 -0.66 -13.66
CA THR A 22 -14.29 -1.54 -13.23
C THR A 22 -14.00 -2.12 -11.84
N PRO A 23 -14.99 -2.65 -11.09
CA PRO A 23 -14.73 -3.25 -9.77
C PRO A 23 -13.63 -4.32 -9.76
N ASP A 24 -13.60 -5.19 -10.77
CA ASP A 24 -12.53 -6.19 -10.90
C ASP A 24 -11.16 -5.58 -11.18
N GLU A 25 -11.11 -4.53 -12.01
CA GLU A 25 -9.88 -3.79 -12.27
C GLU A 25 -9.42 -3.00 -11.04
N GLN A 26 -10.32 -2.43 -10.25
CA GLN A 26 -9.99 -1.74 -8.99
C GLN A 26 -9.27 -2.67 -8.01
N ARG A 27 -9.77 -3.89 -7.87
CA ARG A 27 -9.15 -4.92 -7.05
C ARG A 27 -7.72 -5.24 -7.50
N ILE A 28 -7.52 -5.37 -8.80
CA ILE A 28 -6.18 -5.63 -9.38
C ILE A 28 -5.29 -4.39 -9.35
N LEU A 29 -5.84 -3.20 -9.52
CA LEU A 29 -5.08 -1.96 -9.34
C LEU A 29 -4.54 -1.86 -7.91
N LEU A 30 -5.37 -2.17 -6.89
CA LEU A 30 -4.89 -2.23 -5.51
C LEU A 30 -3.77 -3.27 -5.36
N ALA A 31 -3.94 -4.49 -5.90
CA ALA A 31 -2.89 -5.51 -5.84
C ALA A 31 -1.55 -5.02 -6.44
N VAL A 32 -1.58 -4.26 -7.53
CA VAL A 32 -0.38 -3.65 -8.11
C VAL A 32 0.23 -2.62 -7.16
N LEU A 33 -0.58 -1.77 -6.53
CA LEU A 33 -0.11 -0.77 -5.57
C LEU A 33 0.52 -1.43 -4.34
N GLU A 34 -0.05 -2.52 -3.81
CA GLU A 34 0.52 -3.28 -2.70
C GLU A 34 1.89 -3.87 -3.05
N ARG A 35 2.06 -4.40 -4.26
CA ARG A 35 3.38 -4.88 -4.70
C ARG A 35 4.41 -3.74 -4.81
N LEU A 36 4.00 -2.55 -5.22
CA LEU A 36 4.87 -1.37 -5.21
C LEU A 36 5.22 -0.93 -3.77
N ALA A 37 4.27 -0.99 -2.85
CA ALA A 37 4.51 -0.76 -1.43
C ALA A 37 5.51 -1.78 -0.85
N ALA A 38 5.37 -3.06 -1.17
CA ALA A 38 6.32 -4.11 -0.77
C ALA A 38 7.76 -3.80 -1.23
N GLU A 39 7.93 -3.30 -2.45
CA GLU A 39 9.24 -2.87 -2.94
C GLU A 39 9.82 -1.71 -2.13
N HIS A 40 8.99 -0.76 -1.70
CA HIS A 40 9.41 0.35 -0.83
C HIS A 40 9.83 -0.14 0.55
N TYR A 41 9.07 -1.01 1.19
CA TYR A 41 9.43 -1.61 2.48
C TYR A 41 10.76 -2.36 2.41
N ARG A 42 11.02 -3.14 1.35
CA ARG A 42 12.31 -3.82 1.14
C ARG A 42 13.46 -2.83 1.01
N ARG A 43 13.27 -1.76 0.24
CA ARG A 43 14.27 -0.71 0.03
C ARG A 43 14.58 0.03 1.34
N TRP A 44 13.56 0.34 2.13
CA TRP A 44 13.78 0.92 3.46
C TRP A 44 14.51 -0.03 4.39
N ALA A 45 14.16 -1.33 4.38
CA ALA A 45 14.83 -2.35 5.18
C ALA A 45 16.34 -2.46 4.86
N GLU A 46 16.73 -2.31 3.59
CA GLU A 46 18.15 -2.30 3.19
C GLU A 46 18.94 -1.16 3.84
N GLY A 47 18.31 -0.02 4.04
CA GLY A 47 18.92 1.17 4.66
C GLY A 47 18.89 1.19 6.19
N LEU A 48 18.37 0.16 6.85
CA LEU A 48 18.28 0.07 8.32
C LEU A 48 19.48 -0.69 8.90
N SER A 49 20.06 -0.14 9.96
CA SER A 49 21.18 -0.77 10.69
C SER A 49 20.72 -1.70 11.82
N ASP A 50 19.55 -1.43 12.42
CA ASP A 50 18.97 -2.27 13.46
C ASP A 50 18.38 -3.55 12.87
N PRO A 51 18.88 -4.75 13.24
CA PRO A 51 18.39 -6.02 12.71
C PRO A 51 16.91 -6.30 13.07
N ALA A 52 16.43 -5.84 14.22
CA ALA A 52 15.04 -6.04 14.62
C ALA A 52 14.11 -5.20 13.73
N GLN A 53 14.41 -3.91 13.61
CA GLN A 53 13.65 -3.03 12.74
C GLN A 53 13.68 -3.47 11.28
N LYS A 54 14.84 -3.94 10.80
CA LYS A 54 14.94 -4.52 9.46
C LYS A 54 14.02 -5.71 9.24
N ARG A 55 13.92 -6.63 10.21
CA ARG A 55 12.99 -7.76 10.15
C ARG A 55 11.54 -7.31 10.11
N ASP A 56 11.19 -6.29 10.90
CA ASP A 56 9.83 -5.75 10.96
C ASP A 56 9.41 -5.14 9.60
N PHE A 57 10.30 -4.40 8.95
CA PHE A 57 10.04 -3.85 7.62
C PHE A 57 9.96 -4.94 6.53
N LEU A 58 10.77 -5.99 6.63
CA LEU A 58 10.64 -7.14 5.71
C LEU A 58 9.35 -7.93 5.96
N ALA A 59 8.87 -8.02 7.20
CA ALA A 59 7.57 -8.59 7.52
C ALA A 59 6.42 -7.74 6.95
N ALA A 60 6.54 -6.40 7.01
CA ALA A 60 5.59 -5.52 6.35
C ALA A 60 5.56 -5.76 4.84
N ALA A 61 6.72 -5.84 4.18
CA ALA A 61 6.77 -6.18 2.75
C ALA A 61 6.09 -7.52 2.43
N ALA A 62 6.22 -8.52 3.31
CA ALA A 62 5.57 -9.81 3.12
C ALA A 62 4.04 -9.71 3.26
N ARG A 63 3.52 -8.86 4.16
CA ARG A 63 2.08 -8.59 4.27
C ARG A 63 1.54 -7.94 2.99
N GLU A 64 2.23 -6.94 2.43
CA GLU A 64 1.85 -6.32 1.15
C GLU A 64 1.75 -7.36 0.01
N GLU A 65 2.74 -8.25 -0.10
CA GLU A 65 2.70 -9.34 -1.09
C GLU A 65 1.55 -10.31 -0.85
N HIS A 66 1.23 -10.60 0.41
CA HIS A 66 0.08 -11.44 0.77
C HIS A 66 -1.23 -10.78 0.39
N ILE A 67 -1.42 -9.49 0.69
CA ILE A 67 -2.61 -8.71 0.31
C ILE A 67 -2.77 -8.75 -1.21
N ALA A 68 -1.72 -8.47 -1.97
CA ALA A 68 -1.75 -8.52 -3.42
C ALA A 68 -2.18 -9.91 -3.94
N ALA A 69 -1.61 -10.98 -3.38
CA ALA A 69 -1.94 -12.35 -3.77
C ALA A 69 -3.40 -12.71 -3.45
N VAL A 70 -3.95 -12.27 -2.32
CA VAL A 70 -5.36 -12.45 -1.98
C VAL A 70 -6.24 -11.73 -2.98
N LEU A 71 -5.97 -10.46 -3.27
CA LEU A 71 -6.72 -9.66 -4.24
C LEU A 71 -6.74 -10.30 -5.64
N GLU A 72 -5.60 -10.82 -6.09
CA GLU A 72 -5.49 -11.53 -7.36
C GLU A 72 -6.28 -12.85 -7.36
N GLY A 73 -6.33 -13.53 -6.22
CA GLY A 73 -7.01 -14.83 -6.07
C GLY A 73 -8.54 -14.78 -5.95
N LEU A 74 -9.13 -13.59 -5.71
CA LEU A 74 -10.56 -13.45 -5.47
C LEU A 74 -11.44 -13.56 -6.73
N GLY A 75 -10.86 -13.49 -7.91
CA GLY A 75 -11.62 -13.54 -9.16
C GLY A 75 -10.81 -14.09 -10.33
N PRO A 76 -11.50 -14.43 -11.42
CA PRO A 76 -10.84 -14.96 -12.62
C PRO A 76 -10.03 -13.88 -13.35
N ARG A 77 -9.12 -14.31 -14.21
CA ARG A 77 -8.40 -13.46 -15.18
C ARG A 77 -7.48 -12.39 -14.53
N ALA A 78 -6.95 -12.62 -13.34
CA ALA A 78 -6.08 -11.66 -12.66
C ALA A 78 -4.91 -11.17 -13.55
N GLU A 79 -4.22 -12.09 -14.24
CA GLU A 79 -3.12 -11.72 -15.16
C GLU A 79 -3.58 -10.84 -16.33
N HIS A 80 -4.74 -11.12 -16.90
CA HIS A 80 -5.31 -10.30 -17.98
C HIS A 80 -5.66 -8.90 -17.47
N LEU A 81 -6.31 -8.82 -16.32
CA LEU A 81 -6.67 -7.55 -15.68
C LEU A 81 -5.42 -6.76 -15.27
N ALA A 82 -4.37 -7.42 -14.77
CA ALA A 82 -3.10 -6.76 -14.48
C ALA A 82 -2.46 -6.15 -15.73
N ARG A 83 -2.45 -6.88 -16.85
CA ARG A 83 -1.99 -6.31 -18.13
C ARG A 83 -2.81 -5.10 -18.54
N THR A 84 -4.14 -5.16 -18.40
CA THR A 84 -5.04 -4.03 -18.71
C THR A 84 -4.74 -2.82 -17.85
N VAL A 85 -4.55 -3.00 -16.54
CA VAL A 85 -4.18 -1.95 -15.60
C VAL A 85 -2.84 -1.30 -16.01
N TRP A 86 -1.81 -2.11 -16.29
CA TRP A 86 -0.51 -1.58 -16.72
C TRP A 86 -0.55 -0.88 -18.07
N GLN A 87 -1.37 -1.34 -19.01
CA GLN A 87 -1.57 -0.67 -20.30
C GLN A 87 -2.28 0.68 -20.14
N ARG A 88 -3.27 0.75 -19.24
CA ARG A 88 -4.00 1.98 -18.96
C ARG A 88 -3.18 2.98 -18.16
N PHE A 89 -2.37 2.51 -17.23
CA PHE A 89 -1.57 3.33 -16.33
C PHE A 89 -0.06 2.98 -16.40
N PRO A 90 0.59 3.21 -17.57
CA PRO A 90 2.00 2.80 -17.76
C PRO A 90 2.96 3.53 -16.82
N HIS A 91 2.56 4.69 -16.28
CA HIS A 91 3.37 5.49 -15.37
C HIS A 91 3.08 5.25 -13.87
N LEU A 92 2.30 4.22 -13.54
CA LEU A 92 1.89 3.96 -12.16
C LEU A 92 3.08 3.85 -11.18
N ARG A 93 4.11 3.10 -11.58
CA ARG A 93 5.35 2.97 -10.79
C ARG A 93 6.06 4.31 -10.59
N THR A 94 6.18 5.09 -11.65
CA THR A 94 6.81 6.42 -11.62
C THR A 94 5.97 7.38 -10.79
N LEU A 95 4.66 7.37 -10.94
CA LEU A 95 3.75 8.20 -10.17
C LEU A 95 3.91 7.99 -8.65
N TYR A 96 3.98 6.72 -8.23
CA TYR A 96 4.19 6.38 -6.83
C TYR A 96 5.59 6.79 -6.34
N ALA A 97 6.62 6.47 -7.13
CA ALA A 97 8.00 6.81 -6.81
C ALA A 97 8.21 8.33 -6.70
N ASP A 98 7.69 9.11 -7.64
CA ASP A 98 7.83 10.56 -7.67
C ASP A 98 7.13 11.25 -6.48
N ALA A 99 6.07 10.64 -5.95
CA ALA A 99 5.40 11.13 -4.76
C ALA A 99 6.24 10.92 -3.49
N ILE A 100 7.05 9.87 -3.42
CA ILE A 100 7.77 9.45 -2.21
C ILE A 100 9.25 9.85 -2.25
N GLN A 101 9.96 9.64 -3.36
CA GLN A 101 11.41 9.82 -3.42
C GLN A 101 11.94 11.21 -3.02
N PRO A 102 11.26 12.33 -3.31
CA PRO A 102 11.74 13.66 -2.91
C PRO A 102 11.68 13.93 -1.40
N LEU A 103 10.97 13.08 -0.65
CA LEU A 103 10.73 13.25 0.78
C LEU A 103 11.90 12.70 1.61
N SER A 104 12.09 13.27 2.80
CA SER A 104 12.94 12.65 3.82
C SER A 104 12.38 11.28 4.23
N ARG A 105 13.23 10.42 4.80
CA ARG A 105 12.80 9.10 5.27
C ARG A 105 11.62 9.16 6.24
N GLU A 106 11.63 10.10 7.16
CA GLU A 106 10.55 10.32 8.11
C GLU A 106 9.23 10.71 7.40
N GLU A 107 9.31 11.60 6.42
CA GLU A 107 8.15 12.01 5.63
C GLU A 107 7.63 10.88 4.76
N GLN A 108 8.52 10.07 4.14
CA GLN A 108 8.13 8.88 3.40
C GLN A 108 7.30 7.92 4.26
N TRP A 109 7.76 7.64 5.48
CA TRP A 109 7.05 6.75 6.40
C TRP A 109 5.73 7.33 6.90
N LYS A 110 5.65 8.65 7.10
CA LYS A 110 4.38 9.32 7.42
C LYS A 110 3.36 9.19 6.29
N VAL A 111 3.80 9.45 5.05
CA VAL A 111 2.95 9.31 3.86
C VAL A 111 2.49 7.87 3.68
N GLN A 112 3.39 6.91 3.83
CA GLN A 112 3.03 5.49 3.72
C GLN A 112 2.06 5.07 4.82
N SER A 113 2.28 5.46 6.08
CA SER A 113 1.37 5.13 7.19
C SER A 113 -0.07 5.62 6.93
N ILE A 114 -0.22 6.80 6.35
CA ILE A 114 -1.54 7.31 5.93
C ILE A 114 -2.10 6.47 4.78
N GLY A 115 -1.24 6.11 3.82
CA GLY A 115 -1.61 5.24 2.70
C GLY A 115 -2.12 3.87 3.15
N GLU A 116 -1.47 3.23 4.13
CA GLU A 116 -1.89 1.95 4.71
C GLU A 116 -3.29 2.03 5.33
N HIS A 117 -3.58 3.08 6.10
CA HIS A 117 -4.94 3.29 6.61
C HIS A 117 -5.97 3.42 5.48
N GLY A 118 -5.64 4.15 4.41
CA GLY A 118 -6.49 4.26 3.23
C GLY A 118 -6.69 2.92 2.50
N GLY A 119 -5.63 2.11 2.37
CA GLY A 119 -5.68 0.75 1.85
C GLY A 119 -6.60 -0.14 2.68
N ALA A 120 -6.46 -0.12 4.01
CA ALA A 120 -7.31 -0.87 4.92
C ALA A 120 -8.80 -0.51 4.77
N GLU A 121 -9.13 0.78 4.63
CA GLU A 121 -10.50 1.22 4.40
C GLU A 121 -11.04 0.74 3.06
N LEU A 122 -10.23 0.78 2.00
CA LEU A 122 -10.60 0.28 0.69
C LEU A 122 -10.82 -1.24 0.70
N LEU A 123 -9.98 -2.00 1.39
CA LEU A 123 -10.13 -3.44 1.58
C LEU A 123 -11.42 -3.78 2.35
N ARG A 124 -11.78 -3.01 3.37
CA ARG A 124 -13.06 -3.14 4.07
C ARG A 124 -14.25 -2.84 3.15
N SER A 125 -14.13 -1.86 2.26
CA SER A 125 -15.13 -1.55 1.25
C SER A 125 -15.31 -2.72 0.28
N PHE A 126 -14.22 -3.32 -0.20
CA PHE A 126 -14.28 -4.53 -1.02
C PHE A 126 -14.91 -5.70 -0.26
N ALA A 127 -14.57 -5.88 1.03
CA ALA A 127 -15.18 -6.92 1.86
C ALA A 127 -16.69 -6.73 2.03
N ALA A 128 -17.16 -5.50 2.17
CA ALA A 128 -18.59 -5.19 2.27
C ALA A 128 -19.36 -5.51 0.98
N ALA A 129 -18.73 -5.38 -0.18
CA ALA A 129 -19.30 -5.69 -1.49
C ALA A 129 -19.13 -7.18 -1.87
N GLU A 130 -18.24 -7.92 -1.20
CA GLU A 130 -17.96 -9.32 -1.51
C GLU A 130 -19.09 -10.24 -1.03
N VAL A 131 -19.68 -10.98 -1.98
CA VAL A 131 -20.81 -11.89 -1.70
C VAL A 131 -20.37 -13.24 -1.14
N ASN A 132 -19.14 -13.67 -1.46
CA ASN A 132 -18.58 -14.91 -0.95
C ASN A 132 -18.05 -14.71 0.48
N PRO A 133 -18.56 -15.45 1.50
CA PRO A 133 -18.12 -15.29 2.89
C PRO A 133 -16.63 -15.55 3.11
N ASP A 134 -16.04 -16.49 2.38
CA ASP A 134 -14.60 -16.79 2.48
C ASP A 134 -13.76 -15.65 1.89
N GLY A 135 -14.16 -15.12 0.73
CA GLY A 135 -13.52 -13.93 0.13
C GLY A 135 -13.62 -12.71 1.03
N ARG A 136 -14.79 -12.49 1.64
CA ARG A 136 -14.98 -11.41 2.62
C ARG A 136 -14.05 -11.55 3.82
N ALA A 137 -13.94 -12.75 4.39
CA ALA A 137 -13.06 -13.01 5.52
C ALA A 137 -11.60 -12.74 5.16
N LYS A 138 -11.13 -13.16 3.99
CA LYS A 138 -9.77 -12.90 3.49
C LYS A 138 -9.49 -11.40 3.35
N LEU A 139 -10.41 -10.63 2.79
CA LEU A 139 -10.27 -9.18 2.65
C LEU A 139 -10.20 -8.46 4.00
N LEU A 140 -10.94 -8.92 5.01
CA LEU A 140 -10.85 -8.36 6.36
C LEU A 140 -9.52 -8.68 7.04
N VAL A 141 -8.93 -9.84 6.78
CA VAL A 141 -7.56 -10.15 7.23
C VAL A 141 -6.55 -9.21 6.55
N CYS A 142 -6.66 -9.00 5.25
CA CYS A 142 -5.82 -8.05 4.52
C CYS A 142 -5.93 -6.63 5.09
N ALA A 143 -7.14 -6.17 5.41
CA ALA A 143 -7.32 -4.86 6.04
C ALA A 143 -6.63 -4.76 7.41
N ALA A 144 -6.61 -5.83 8.19
CA ALA A 144 -5.88 -5.88 9.45
C ALA A 144 -4.36 -5.84 9.24
N GLU A 145 -3.85 -6.48 8.18
CA GLU A 145 -2.42 -6.44 7.81
C GLU A 145 -1.97 -5.03 7.42
N ASP A 146 -2.77 -4.28 6.66
CA ASP A 146 -2.51 -2.86 6.37
C ASP A 146 -2.45 -2.01 7.65
N GLU A 147 -3.38 -2.21 8.57
CA GLU A 147 -3.36 -1.52 9.85
C GLU A 147 -2.11 -1.87 10.68
N GLU A 148 -1.63 -3.12 10.64
CA GLU A 148 -0.37 -3.50 11.27
C GLU A 148 0.82 -2.77 10.65
N ASN A 149 0.84 -2.61 9.32
CA ASN A 149 1.88 -1.84 8.63
C ASN A 149 1.82 -0.35 9.01
N ALA A 150 0.63 0.24 9.06
CA ALA A 150 0.45 1.61 9.52
C ALA A 150 0.95 1.81 10.95
N GLN A 151 0.63 0.88 11.85
CA GLN A 151 1.07 0.91 13.25
C GLN A 151 2.58 0.78 13.38
N LEU A 152 3.21 -0.14 12.64
CA LEU A 152 4.67 -0.29 12.61
C LEU A 152 5.35 1.05 12.28
N LEU A 153 4.91 1.72 11.22
CA LEU A 153 5.47 3.00 10.80
C LEU A 153 5.24 4.09 11.86
N ALA A 154 4.04 4.14 12.47
CA ALA A 154 3.74 5.10 13.52
C ALA A 154 4.62 4.90 14.77
N GLU A 155 4.91 3.66 15.15
CA GLU A 155 5.78 3.34 16.30
C GLU A 155 7.24 3.73 16.03
N VAL A 156 7.76 3.41 14.83
CA VAL A 156 9.11 3.80 14.43
C VAL A 156 9.26 5.33 14.40
N LEU A 157 8.26 6.04 13.90
CA LEU A 157 8.26 7.51 13.89
C LEU A 157 8.27 8.12 15.29
N LYS A 158 7.57 7.52 16.27
CA LYS A 158 7.62 7.94 17.68
C LYS A 158 9.02 7.82 18.27
N THR A 159 9.73 6.73 17.96
CA THR A 159 11.10 6.52 18.47
C THR A 159 12.10 7.51 17.87
N MET A 160 11.91 7.92 16.62
CA MET A 160 12.75 8.94 15.96
C MET A 160 12.54 10.34 16.56
N GLY A 161 11.31 10.70 16.89
CA GLY A 161 10.97 12.01 17.48
C GLY A 161 11.33 12.15 18.95
N ALA A 162 11.74 11.06 19.63
CA ALA A 162 12.14 11.03 21.04
C ALA A 162 13.67 11.18 21.24
N GLN A 163 14.46 11.25 20.15
CA GLN A 163 15.90 11.48 20.16
C GLN A 163 16.21 12.95 19.86
#